data_cdfd0b4fd8e582ce1aa0875a69b74b5f
#
_entry.id   cdfd0b4fd8e582ce1aa0875a69b74b5f
#
_cell.length_a   1.000
_cell.length_b   1.000
_cell.length_c   1.000
_cell.angle_alpha   90.00
_cell.angle_beta   90.00
_cell.angle_gamma   90.00
#
_symmetry.space_group_name_H-M   'P 1'
#
loop_
_entity.id
_entity.type
_entity.pdbx_description
1 polymer ?
#
loop_
_entity_poly.entity_id
_entity_poly.type
_entity_poly.pdbx_seq_one_letter_code
_entity_poly.pdbx_strand_id
1 'polypeptide(L)'
;MPLPPELLQAVSSPGGGKIALVLGAGCSVEPPTNIPVSSVCSTEIHRCLVADGILQDGECPNPADLSAVADAVFIKRNSQRDVVERLRDQYGLKLATPNDGYWIAAALLFEGVISSVVTLNYDLALSTALSELGAGKIVGVVERPEDLVHQKAINLYYLHRNANAADPELWVLRTAALNLEWKGHWEPIIASKVLAAPVVIFAGLGTPVAVLIESTKLLQAALPAVTKLYLADPGDIARSSFFQALALDASVYIRSEWGELMEALSKRLLEEQIAKLGQAAGRKTQEDNLPNEDIAGLLGALQNMGIVKVGKLRAHWLLYEKPYRIFEENVLGLLADLLLALATMARVSGAEAVIIEDGRVEFRRAGRTVASFIIASGNGYRGKLAVEAEVQKRRTKYSQCPAAALVGGTSASWTTPPTPPTDIVEGEESKNDILRGPTALPLFHIGELRDNHGLIQQVVP
;
A
#
# COMPACT_ATOMS: atom_id res chain seq x y z
N MET A 1 16.14 13.15 -6.11
CA MET A 1 16.73 13.64 -4.83
C MET A 1 17.59 12.54 -4.20
N PRO A 2 18.81 12.80 -3.71
CA PRO A 2 19.58 11.81 -2.97
C PRO A 2 18.99 11.65 -1.57
N LEU A 3 18.63 10.40 -1.20
CA LEU A 3 18.19 10.06 0.14
C LEU A 3 19.38 9.75 1.06
N PRO A 4 19.27 10.00 2.37
CA PRO A 4 20.29 9.60 3.34
C PRO A 4 20.61 8.10 3.26
N PRO A 5 21.90 7.69 3.38
CA PRO A 5 22.32 6.30 3.26
C PRO A 5 21.61 5.35 4.23
N GLU A 6 21.39 5.78 5.47
CA GLU A 6 20.71 4.99 6.49
C GLU A 6 19.24 4.73 6.13
N LEU A 7 18.58 5.70 5.49
CA LEU A 7 17.22 5.56 5.01
C LEU A 7 17.17 4.58 3.84
N LEU A 8 18.11 4.66 2.89
CA LEU A 8 18.24 3.70 1.81
C LEU A 8 18.49 2.28 2.33
N GLN A 9 19.34 2.14 3.35
CA GLN A 9 19.59 0.84 4.00
C GLN A 9 18.34 0.30 4.69
N ALA A 10 17.54 1.17 5.34
CA ALA A 10 16.29 0.76 6.00
C ALA A 10 15.27 0.23 4.99
N VAL A 11 15.17 0.87 3.80
CA VAL A 11 14.30 0.43 2.70
C VAL A 11 14.74 -0.93 2.15
N SER A 12 16.05 -1.12 1.94
CA SER A 12 16.62 -2.32 1.30
C SER A 12 16.68 -3.55 2.21
N SER A 13 16.43 -3.40 3.51
CA SER A 13 16.58 -4.49 4.48
C SER A 13 15.45 -5.52 4.37
N PRO A 14 15.76 -6.79 4.09
CA PRO A 14 14.76 -7.84 4.08
C PRO A 14 14.15 -8.06 5.47
N GLY A 15 12.87 -8.44 5.49
CA GLY A 15 12.17 -8.69 6.76
C GLY A 15 11.66 -7.43 7.46
N GLY A 16 11.87 -6.29 6.88
CA GLY A 16 11.21 -5.00 6.99
C GLY A 16 10.81 -4.49 8.37
N GLY A 17 9.93 -3.52 8.33
CA GLY A 17 9.37 -2.91 9.51
C GLY A 17 10.31 -1.95 10.21
N LYS A 18 11.33 -1.45 9.51
CA LYS A 18 12.32 -0.51 10.08
C LYS A 18 11.91 0.95 9.97
N ILE A 19 10.94 1.25 9.12
CA ILE A 19 10.48 2.62 8.88
C ILE A 19 9.10 2.80 9.49
N ALA A 20 8.93 3.89 10.23
CA ALA A 20 7.65 4.42 10.63
C ALA A 20 7.42 5.80 10.00
N LEU A 21 6.19 6.10 9.64
CA LEU A 21 5.79 7.41 9.13
C LEU A 21 4.90 8.13 10.13
N VAL A 22 5.10 9.45 10.23
CA VAL A 22 4.21 10.36 10.96
C VAL A 22 3.75 11.43 9.97
N LEU A 23 2.45 11.41 9.64
CA LEU A 23 1.88 12.18 8.55
C LEU A 23 0.99 13.32 9.06
N GLY A 24 1.16 14.48 8.49
CA GLY A 24 0.32 15.66 8.69
C GLY A 24 -0.37 16.12 7.42
N ALA A 25 -1.12 17.23 7.53
CA ALA A 25 -1.98 17.76 6.47
C ALA A 25 -1.26 18.08 5.15
N GLY A 26 0.05 18.37 5.19
CA GLY A 26 0.85 18.61 3.99
C GLY A 26 0.88 17.42 3.03
N CYS A 27 0.72 16.18 3.51
CA CYS A 27 0.68 15.00 2.66
C CYS A 27 -0.61 14.91 1.80
N SER A 28 -1.67 15.65 2.16
CA SER A 28 -2.95 15.65 1.44
C SER A 28 -3.09 16.79 0.44
N VAL A 29 -2.10 17.70 0.35
CA VAL A 29 -2.18 18.88 -0.52
C VAL A 29 -2.04 18.53 -2.00
N GLU A 30 -1.20 17.53 -2.30
CA GLU A 30 -0.92 17.15 -3.68
C GLU A 30 -2.13 16.56 -4.40
N PRO A 31 -2.30 16.84 -5.73
CA PRO A 31 -3.37 16.25 -6.50
C PRO A 31 -3.20 14.72 -6.63
N PRO A 32 -4.28 13.96 -6.77
CA PRO A 32 -5.67 14.39 -6.82
C PRO A 32 -6.36 14.60 -5.46
N THR A 33 -5.66 14.39 -4.33
CA THR A 33 -6.25 14.54 -2.99
C THR A 33 -6.70 15.98 -2.76
N ASN A 34 -5.87 16.98 -3.07
CA ASN A 34 -6.20 18.42 -3.08
C ASN A 34 -6.87 18.96 -1.80
N ILE A 35 -6.53 18.40 -0.63
CA ILE A 35 -7.04 18.93 0.64
C ILE A 35 -6.04 19.96 1.14
N PRO A 36 -6.46 21.21 1.37
CA PRO A 36 -5.56 22.26 1.83
C PRO A 36 -5.02 21.97 3.25
N VAL A 37 -3.91 22.62 3.62
CA VAL A 37 -3.38 22.54 4.98
C VAL A 37 -4.38 23.07 6.01
N SER A 38 -4.28 22.62 7.24
CA SER A 38 -5.24 22.91 8.31
C SER A 38 -5.49 24.40 8.54
N SER A 39 -4.49 25.26 8.41
CA SER A 39 -4.65 26.72 8.56
C SER A 39 -5.52 27.37 7.48
N VAL A 40 -5.43 26.87 6.25
CA VAL A 40 -6.29 27.34 5.14
C VAL A 40 -7.72 26.85 5.37
N CYS A 41 -7.90 25.55 5.68
CA CYS A 41 -9.22 25.00 6.01
C CYS A 41 -9.87 25.75 7.19
N SER A 42 -9.12 26.01 8.24
CA SER A 42 -9.57 26.71 9.43
C SER A 42 -10.06 28.12 9.13
N THR A 43 -9.26 28.89 8.39
CA THR A 43 -9.63 30.27 8.01
C THR A 43 -10.91 30.30 7.19
N GLU A 44 -11.06 29.40 6.23
CA GLU A 44 -12.26 29.31 5.39
C GLU A 44 -13.50 28.88 6.17
N ILE A 45 -13.37 27.87 7.04
CA ILE A 45 -14.44 27.41 7.92
C ILE A 45 -14.88 28.55 8.86
N HIS A 46 -13.92 29.26 9.48
CA HIS A 46 -14.22 30.42 10.31
C HIS A 46 -15.01 31.47 9.54
N ARG A 47 -14.59 31.81 8.32
CA ARG A 47 -15.30 32.76 7.45
C ARG A 47 -16.74 32.32 7.18
N CYS A 48 -16.97 31.03 6.90
CA CYS A 48 -18.32 30.49 6.72
C CYS A 48 -19.15 30.57 8.01
N LEU A 49 -18.56 30.24 9.17
CA LEU A 49 -19.23 30.30 10.48
C LEU A 49 -19.66 31.72 10.84
N VAL A 50 -18.86 32.73 10.49
CA VAL A 50 -19.22 34.15 10.67
C VAL A 50 -20.35 34.55 9.71
N ALA A 51 -20.26 34.15 8.44
CA ALA A 51 -21.29 34.44 7.45
C ALA A 51 -22.67 33.82 7.83
N ASP A 52 -22.66 32.64 8.44
CA ASP A 52 -23.87 31.94 8.91
C ASP A 52 -24.36 32.45 10.27
N GLY A 53 -23.67 33.41 10.89
CA GLY A 53 -24.04 34.02 12.18
C GLY A 53 -23.80 33.06 13.39
N ILE A 54 -23.02 32.01 13.22
CA ILE A 54 -22.64 31.08 14.29
C ILE A 54 -21.57 31.72 15.17
N LEU A 55 -20.60 32.38 14.57
CA LEU A 55 -19.59 33.22 15.23
C LEU A 55 -19.76 34.68 14.82
N GLN A 56 -19.23 35.58 15.64
CA GLN A 56 -19.07 37.01 15.30
C GLN A 56 -17.58 37.28 15.05
N ASP A 57 -17.30 38.37 14.34
CA ASP A 57 -15.93 38.84 14.18
C ASP A 57 -15.27 39.09 15.54
N GLY A 58 -14.04 38.55 15.71
CA GLY A 58 -13.27 38.69 16.95
C GLY A 58 -13.57 37.67 18.04
N GLU A 59 -14.57 36.78 17.88
CA GLU A 59 -14.84 35.73 18.88
C GLU A 59 -13.85 34.57 18.83
N CYS A 60 -13.19 34.36 17.68
CA CYS A 60 -12.08 33.40 17.58
C CYS A 60 -10.75 34.16 17.60
N PRO A 61 -9.87 33.91 18.59
CA PRO A 61 -8.61 34.64 18.72
C PRO A 61 -7.61 34.32 17.61
N ASN A 62 -7.72 33.14 16.98
CA ASN A 62 -6.87 32.70 15.90
C ASN A 62 -7.64 31.89 14.85
N PRO A 63 -8.23 32.55 13.84
CA PRO A 63 -8.99 31.90 12.78
C PRO A 63 -8.20 30.89 11.93
N ALA A 64 -6.86 30.98 11.92
CA ALA A 64 -6.01 30.03 11.20
C ALA A 64 -5.70 28.75 12.01
N ASP A 65 -6.12 28.70 13.25
CA ASP A 65 -5.99 27.53 14.12
C ASP A 65 -7.32 26.81 14.26
N LEU A 66 -7.38 25.60 13.70
CA LEU A 66 -8.58 24.79 13.68
C LEU A 66 -9.10 24.46 15.11
N SER A 67 -8.18 24.31 16.07
CA SER A 67 -8.56 24.08 17.48
C SER A 67 -9.21 25.31 18.10
N ALA A 68 -8.67 26.49 17.82
CA ALA A 68 -9.25 27.75 18.29
C ALA A 68 -10.65 28.01 17.71
N VAL A 69 -10.84 27.69 16.44
CA VAL A 69 -12.17 27.79 15.78
C VAL A 69 -13.15 26.80 16.42
N ALA A 70 -12.72 25.55 16.65
CA ALA A 70 -13.57 24.54 17.30
C ALA A 70 -13.92 24.91 18.75
N ASP A 71 -12.98 25.48 19.51
CA ASP A 71 -13.21 25.97 20.87
C ASP A 71 -14.21 27.14 20.87
N ALA A 72 -14.07 28.11 19.96
CA ALA A 72 -15.00 29.25 19.84
C ALA A 72 -16.44 28.78 19.53
N VAL A 73 -16.61 27.84 18.61
CA VAL A 73 -17.92 27.26 18.30
C VAL A 73 -18.48 26.50 19.49
N PHE A 74 -17.64 25.72 20.17
CA PHE A 74 -18.06 24.92 21.32
C PHE A 74 -18.55 25.80 22.50
N ILE A 75 -17.90 26.92 22.77
CA ILE A 75 -18.33 27.89 23.76
C ILE A 75 -19.76 28.36 23.48
N LYS A 76 -20.14 28.55 22.23
CA LYS A 76 -21.47 29.05 21.84
C LYS A 76 -22.54 27.96 21.74
N ARG A 77 -22.18 26.82 21.20
CA ARG A 77 -23.13 25.78 20.79
C ARG A 77 -23.08 24.54 21.69
N ASN A 78 -22.12 24.46 22.60
CA ASN A 78 -21.79 23.27 23.42
C ASN A 78 -21.58 22.03 22.53
N SER A 79 -21.06 22.23 21.32
CA SER A 79 -20.79 21.21 20.32
C SER A 79 -19.77 21.74 19.31
N GLN A 80 -18.92 20.88 18.79
CA GLN A 80 -18.01 21.19 17.67
C GLN A 80 -18.55 20.75 16.31
N ARG A 81 -19.79 20.26 16.26
CA ARG A 81 -20.46 19.71 15.07
C ARG A 81 -20.34 20.60 13.85
N ASP A 82 -20.63 21.90 13.98
CA ASP A 82 -20.61 22.84 12.87
C ASP A 82 -19.24 22.93 12.18
N VAL A 83 -18.14 22.77 12.92
CA VAL A 83 -16.78 22.76 12.40
C VAL A 83 -16.48 21.43 11.71
N VAL A 84 -16.80 20.30 12.37
CA VAL A 84 -16.53 18.97 11.88
C VAL A 84 -17.28 18.68 10.59
N GLU A 85 -18.56 19.01 10.51
CA GLU A 85 -19.40 18.78 9.33
C GLU A 85 -18.88 19.61 8.14
N ARG A 86 -18.55 20.89 8.35
CA ARG A 86 -17.95 21.71 7.29
C ARG A 86 -16.61 21.16 6.83
N LEU A 87 -15.73 20.81 7.78
CA LEU A 87 -14.42 20.26 7.43
C LEU A 87 -14.58 18.97 6.61
N ARG A 88 -15.43 18.05 7.08
CA ARG A 88 -15.69 16.77 6.42
C ARG A 88 -16.29 16.91 5.03
N ASP A 89 -17.33 17.72 4.93
CA ASP A 89 -18.18 17.77 3.72
C ASP A 89 -17.61 18.73 2.68
N GLN A 90 -17.09 19.90 3.09
CA GLN A 90 -16.51 20.89 2.16
C GLN A 90 -15.25 20.36 1.47
N TYR A 91 -14.44 19.57 2.17
CA TYR A 91 -13.19 19.01 1.62
C TYR A 91 -13.32 17.54 1.23
N GLY A 92 -14.50 16.95 1.33
CA GLY A 92 -14.75 15.57 0.90
C GLY A 92 -13.87 14.53 1.60
N LEU A 93 -13.52 14.74 2.88
CA LEU A 93 -12.52 13.94 3.59
C LEU A 93 -12.81 12.45 3.57
N LYS A 94 -14.09 12.05 3.56
CA LYS A 94 -14.52 10.66 3.53
C LYS A 94 -14.29 9.99 2.17
N LEU A 95 -14.31 10.76 1.11
CA LEU A 95 -14.18 10.30 -0.28
C LEU A 95 -12.87 10.79 -0.92
N ALA A 96 -11.89 11.17 -0.09
CA ALA A 96 -10.61 11.67 -0.54
C ALA A 96 -9.91 10.68 -1.48
N THR A 97 -9.60 11.13 -2.68
CA THR A 97 -8.87 10.34 -3.67
C THR A 97 -7.37 10.34 -3.30
N PRO A 98 -6.72 9.16 -3.20
CA PRO A 98 -5.30 9.11 -2.87
C PRO A 98 -4.43 9.75 -3.95
N ASN A 99 -3.46 10.58 -3.55
CA ASN A 99 -2.37 11.00 -4.42
C ASN A 99 -1.29 9.91 -4.55
N ASP A 100 -0.30 10.14 -5.41
CA ASP A 100 0.76 9.17 -5.68
C ASP A 100 1.56 8.82 -4.41
N GLY A 101 1.83 9.79 -3.55
CA GLY A 101 2.49 9.57 -2.27
C GLY A 101 1.71 8.59 -1.36
N TYR A 102 0.39 8.70 -1.29
CA TYR A 102 -0.45 7.78 -0.54
C TYR A 102 -0.53 6.39 -1.18
N TRP A 103 -0.59 6.30 -2.50
CA TRP A 103 -0.53 5.02 -3.20
C TRP A 103 0.78 4.29 -2.92
N ILE A 104 1.90 5.00 -2.98
CA ILE A 104 3.22 4.43 -2.72
C ILE A 104 3.38 4.06 -1.24
N ALA A 105 2.93 4.92 -0.31
CA ALA A 105 2.94 4.60 1.12
C ALA A 105 2.15 3.33 1.44
N ALA A 106 0.97 3.16 0.82
CA ALA A 106 0.18 1.95 0.94
C ALA A 106 0.92 0.72 0.37
N ALA A 107 1.62 0.85 -0.76
CA ALA A 107 2.44 -0.21 -1.33
C ALA A 107 3.63 -0.56 -0.41
N LEU A 108 4.31 0.41 0.17
CA LEU A 108 5.43 0.19 1.11
C LEU A 108 4.97 -0.46 2.43
N LEU A 109 3.76 -0.14 2.91
CA LEU A 109 3.11 -0.86 4.01
C LEU A 109 2.80 -2.31 3.61
N PHE A 110 2.25 -2.52 2.42
CA PHE A 110 1.97 -3.84 1.88
C PHE A 110 3.25 -4.68 1.76
N GLU A 111 4.35 -4.10 1.32
CA GLU A 111 5.68 -4.75 1.26
C GLU A 111 6.31 -4.93 2.65
N GLY A 112 5.76 -4.31 3.69
CA GLY A 112 6.25 -4.40 5.05
C GLY A 112 7.56 -3.67 5.29
N VAL A 113 7.96 -2.76 4.43
CA VAL A 113 9.09 -1.84 4.63
C VAL A 113 8.73 -0.80 5.68
N ILE A 114 7.51 -0.27 5.57
CA ILE A 114 6.91 0.57 6.61
C ILE A 114 6.13 -0.35 7.57
N SER A 115 6.47 -0.29 8.85
CA SER A 115 5.81 -1.06 9.90
C SER A 115 4.60 -0.37 10.47
N SER A 116 4.63 0.96 10.50
CA SER A 116 3.59 1.74 11.14
C SER A 116 3.47 3.11 10.48
N VAL A 117 2.25 3.58 10.37
CA VAL A 117 1.93 4.96 10.04
C VAL A 117 1.08 5.55 11.16
N VAL A 118 1.47 6.70 11.64
CA VAL A 118 0.62 7.57 12.45
C VAL A 118 0.20 8.73 11.57
N THR A 119 -1.08 8.99 11.49
CA THR A 119 -1.60 10.17 10.79
C THR A 119 -2.40 11.06 11.75
N LEU A 120 -2.21 12.37 11.58
CA LEU A 120 -3.02 13.40 12.22
C LEU A 120 -4.14 13.89 11.29
N ASN A 121 -4.16 13.39 10.05
CA ASN A 121 -5.14 13.77 9.05
C ASN A 121 -6.48 13.08 9.32
N TYR A 122 -7.55 13.78 9.02
CA TYR A 122 -8.92 13.26 9.14
C TYR A 122 -9.41 12.57 7.87
N ASP A 123 -8.74 12.80 6.71
CA ASP A 123 -9.13 12.20 5.45
C ASP A 123 -8.82 10.70 5.39
N LEU A 124 -9.51 10.01 4.47
CA LEU A 124 -9.38 8.57 4.28
C LEU A 124 -8.51 8.18 3.09
N ALA A 125 -7.73 9.10 2.50
CA ALA A 125 -6.96 8.83 1.30
C ALA A 125 -6.04 7.61 1.44
N LEU A 126 -5.24 7.52 2.52
CA LEU A 126 -4.37 6.38 2.75
C LEU A 126 -5.15 5.08 3.00
N SER A 127 -6.26 5.12 3.75
CA SER A 127 -7.13 3.97 3.95
C SER A 127 -7.76 3.49 2.64
N THR A 128 -8.15 4.41 1.77
CA THR A 128 -8.66 4.11 0.43
C THR A 128 -7.60 3.41 -0.41
N ALA A 129 -6.36 3.93 -0.45
CA ALA A 129 -5.25 3.30 -1.16
C ALA A 129 -4.96 1.88 -0.65
N LEU A 130 -4.95 1.67 0.67
CA LEU A 130 -4.77 0.35 1.28
C LEU A 130 -5.89 -0.62 0.90
N SER A 131 -7.13 -0.17 0.91
CA SER A 131 -8.30 -0.98 0.52
C SER A 131 -8.23 -1.41 -0.94
N GLU A 132 -7.92 -0.49 -1.84
CA GLU A 132 -7.82 -0.77 -3.28
C GLU A 132 -6.63 -1.65 -3.66
N LEU A 133 -5.54 -1.61 -2.86
CA LEU A 133 -4.42 -2.56 -2.99
C LEU A 133 -4.74 -3.94 -2.40
N GLY A 134 -5.89 -4.12 -1.75
CA GLY A 134 -6.23 -5.35 -1.04
C GLY A 134 -5.39 -5.59 0.23
N ALA A 135 -4.77 -4.54 0.77
CA ALA A 135 -3.87 -4.62 1.91
C ALA A 135 -4.59 -4.81 3.26
N GLY A 136 -5.91 -4.74 3.31
CA GLY A 136 -6.70 -4.83 4.54
C GLY A 136 -6.55 -6.14 5.33
N LYS A 137 -6.07 -7.21 4.70
CA LYS A 137 -5.72 -8.45 5.40
C LYS A 137 -4.42 -8.36 6.19
N ILE A 138 -3.50 -7.47 5.81
CA ILE A 138 -2.14 -7.34 6.36
C ILE A 138 -2.02 -6.16 7.29
N VAL A 139 -2.60 -5.03 6.87
CA VAL A 139 -2.51 -3.76 7.58
C VAL A 139 -3.71 -3.62 8.52
N GLY A 140 -3.45 -3.39 9.80
CA GLY A 140 -4.47 -3.00 10.77
C GLY A 140 -4.75 -1.50 10.65
N VAL A 141 -6.02 -1.12 10.62
CA VAL A 141 -6.42 0.28 10.73
C VAL A 141 -6.99 0.49 12.13
N VAL A 142 -6.43 1.45 12.85
CA VAL A 142 -6.77 1.76 14.24
C VAL A 142 -7.23 3.21 14.28
N GLU A 143 -8.51 3.41 14.50
CA GLU A 143 -9.16 4.73 14.50
C GLU A 143 -9.49 5.21 15.91
N ARG A 144 -9.51 4.29 16.87
CA ARG A 144 -9.89 4.54 18.27
C ARG A 144 -9.27 3.47 19.19
N PRO A 145 -9.24 3.68 20.52
CA PRO A 145 -8.61 2.77 21.48
C PRO A 145 -9.12 1.33 21.39
N GLU A 146 -10.43 1.15 21.15
CA GLU A 146 -11.05 -0.18 21.07
C GLU A 146 -10.51 -1.02 19.92
N ASP A 147 -10.05 -0.37 18.85
CA ASP A 147 -9.49 -1.06 17.68
C ASP A 147 -8.09 -1.64 17.94
N LEU A 148 -7.46 -1.31 19.09
CA LEU A 148 -6.16 -1.85 19.46
C LEU A 148 -6.15 -3.38 19.59
N VAL A 149 -7.30 -3.99 19.90
CA VAL A 149 -7.46 -5.46 19.93
C VAL A 149 -7.30 -6.09 18.53
N HIS A 150 -7.44 -5.31 17.48
CA HIS A 150 -7.30 -5.74 16.08
C HIS A 150 -5.96 -5.35 15.45
N GLN A 151 -4.99 -4.92 16.27
CA GLN A 151 -3.65 -4.60 15.77
C GLN A 151 -3.03 -5.79 15.05
N LYS A 152 -2.29 -5.49 14.00
CA LYS A 152 -1.51 -6.44 13.21
C LYS A 152 -0.02 -6.12 13.35
N ALA A 153 0.82 -6.84 12.61
CA ALA A 153 2.25 -6.54 12.56
C ALA A 153 2.53 -5.17 11.90
N ILE A 154 1.64 -4.74 11.01
CA ILE A 154 1.71 -3.47 10.27
C ILE A 154 0.41 -2.70 10.54
N ASN A 155 0.51 -1.42 10.90
CA ASN A 155 -0.68 -0.67 11.28
C ASN A 155 -0.67 0.78 10.77
N LEU A 156 -1.87 1.28 10.49
CA LEU A 156 -2.20 2.69 10.29
C LEU A 156 -3.00 3.18 11.50
N TYR A 157 -2.52 4.21 12.17
CA TYR A 157 -3.15 4.81 13.34
C TYR A 157 -3.65 6.21 13.02
N TYR A 158 -4.94 6.46 13.28
CA TYR A 158 -5.55 7.79 13.22
C TYR A 158 -5.61 8.38 14.63
N LEU A 159 -4.66 9.21 15.00
CA LEU A 159 -4.63 9.76 16.39
C LEU A 159 -5.76 10.73 16.68
N HIS A 160 -6.19 11.50 15.70
CA HIS A 160 -7.24 12.51 15.87
C HIS A 160 -8.64 12.01 15.49
N ARG A 161 -8.82 10.70 15.26
CA ARG A 161 -9.95 10.10 14.54
C ARG A 161 -9.90 10.43 13.05
N ASN A 162 -10.93 10.07 12.33
CA ASN A 162 -11.03 10.32 10.90
C ASN A 162 -12.48 10.55 10.46
N ALA A 163 -12.68 10.77 9.17
CA ALA A 163 -13.97 11.10 8.59
C ALA A 163 -15.04 9.99 8.71
N ASN A 164 -14.68 8.75 9.12
CA ASN A 164 -15.64 7.69 9.42
C ASN A 164 -16.34 7.86 10.76
N ALA A 165 -15.76 8.63 11.71
CA ALA A 165 -16.40 8.86 12.99
C ALA A 165 -17.73 9.58 12.78
N ALA A 166 -18.84 8.87 13.09
CA ALA A 166 -20.19 9.37 12.87
C ALA A 166 -20.56 10.51 13.81
N ASP A 167 -20.07 10.45 15.05
CA ASP A 167 -20.28 11.49 16.04
C ASP A 167 -19.19 12.55 15.94
N PRO A 168 -19.54 13.80 15.58
CA PRO A 168 -18.61 14.92 15.51
C PRO A 168 -17.87 15.20 16.83
N GLU A 169 -18.45 14.87 17.96
CA GLU A 169 -17.85 15.10 19.28
C GLU A 169 -16.68 14.15 19.58
N LEU A 170 -16.57 13.05 18.83
CA LEU A 170 -15.44 12.12 18.96
C LEU A 170 -14.16 12.62 18.28
N TRP A 171 -14.24 13.65 17.43
CA TRP A 171 -13.06 14.20 16.77
C TRP A 171 -12.18 14.95 17.76
N VAL A 172 -10.88 14.68 17.72
CA VAL A 172 -9.89 15.34 18.58
C VAL A 172 -9.46 16.64 17.92
N LEU A 173 -10.28 17.67 18.06
CA LEU A 173 -10.12 18.98 17.44
C LEU A 173 -9.83 20.07 18.47
N ARG A 174 -10.65 20.15 19.51
CA ARG A 174 -10.59 21.22 20.51
C ARG A 174 -9.33 21.13 21.37
N THR A 175 -8.81 22.27 21.79
CA THR A 175 -7.63 22.36 22.66
C THR A 175 -7.79 21.54 23.94
N ALA A 176 -8.99 21.55 24.55
CA ALA A 176 -9.28 20.74 25.72
C ALA A 176 -9.19 19.24 25.43
N ALA A 177 -9.72 18.77 24.29
CA ALA A 177 -9.64 17.38 23.86
C ALA A 177 -8.18 16.99 23.56
N LEU A 178 -7.47 17.81 22.82
CA LEU A 178 -6.05 17.62 22.56
C LEU A 178 -5.24 17.50 23.85
N ASN A 179 -5.48 18.37 24.84
CA ASN A 179 -4.78 18.33 26.13
C ASN A 179 -5.19 17.16 27.03
N LEU A 180 -6.45 16.75 27.02
CA LEU A 180 -6.95 15.65 27.85
C LEU A 180 -6.54 14.29 27.28
N GLU A 181 -6.73 14.07 26.00
CA GLU A 181 -6.43 12.81 25.34
C GLU A 181 -4.93 12.51 25.30
N TRP A 182 -4.10 13.56 25.34
CA TRP A 182 -2.67 13.42 25.32
C TRP A 182 -2.01 13.19 26.69
N LYS A 183 -2.69 13.38 27.81
CA LYS A 183 -2.11 13.28 29.16
C LYS A 183 -2.30 11.94 29.89
N GLY A 184 -2.96 10.97 29.29
CA GLY A 184 -3.19 9.70 30.01
C GLY A 184 -3.81 8.61 29.18
N HIS A 185 -3.93 8.80 27.89
CA HIS A 185 -4.64 7.90 27.00
C HIS A 185 -3.73 7.14 26.04
N TRP A 186 -4.31 6.52 25.05
CA TRP A 186 -3.66 5.61 24.12
C TRP A 186 -2.69 6.32 23.16
N GLU A 187 -2.91 7.60 22.85
CA GLU A 187 -2.11 8.36 21.90
C GLU A 187 -0.62 8.41 22.28
N PRO A 188 -0.22 8.75 23.51
CA PRO A 188 1.19 8.70 23.91
C PRO A 188 1.79 7.29 23.80
N ILE A 189 0.99 6.25 24.06
CA ILE A 189 1.42 4.87 23.95
C ILE A 189 1.70 4.54 22.47
N ILE A 190 0.79 4.91 21.58
CA ILE A 190 0.97 4.71 20.14
C ILE A 190 2.14 5.55 19.62
N ALA A 191 2.21 6.83 19.98
CA ALA A 191 3.33 7.69 19.58
C ALA A 191 4.67 7.08 20.02
N SER A 192 4.80 6.65 21.28
CA SER A 192 6.01 6.02 21.78
C SER A 192 6.35 4.73 21.04
N LYS A 193 5.35 3.89 20.76
CA LYS A 193 5.53 2.64 20.00
C LYS A 193 6.03 2.88 18.57
N VAL A 194 5.44 3.85 17.88
CA VAL A 194 5.76 4.16 16.48
C VAL A 194 7.10 4.88 16.39
N LEU A 195 7.35 5.83 17.27
CA LEU A 195 8.60 6.60 17.31
C LEU A 195 9.81 5.76 17.77
N ALA A 196 9.61 4.59 18.34
CA ALA A 196 10.67 3.64 18.68
C ALA A 196 11.16 2.82 17.45
N ALA A 197 10.60 3.01 16.26
CA ALA A 197 11.11 2.39 15.04
C ALA A 197 12.55 2.83 14.75
N PRO A 198 13.40 1.97 14.15
CA PRO A 198 14.78 2.33 13.81
C PRO A 198 14.91 3.59 12.96
N VAL A 199 13.96 3.83 12.08
CA VAL A 199 13.86 5.05 11.27
C VAL A 199 12.43 5.61 11.36
N VAL A 200 12.32 6.90 11.67
CA VAL A 200 11.05 7.62 11.68
C VAL A 200 11.13 8.78 10.70
N ILE A 201 10.13 8.90 9.84
CA ILE A 201 10.01 10.00 8.89
C ILE A 201 8.75 10.80 9.25
N PHE A 202 8.95 12.06 9.58
CA PHE A 202 7.88 13.05 9.70
C PHE A 202 7.66 13.69 8.34
N ALA A 203 6.43 13.76 7.87
CA ALA A 203 6.09 14.39 6.59
C ALA A 203 4.79 15.21 6.69
N GLY A 204 4.74 16.35 6.02
CA GLY A 204 3.56 17.20 5.96
C GLY A 204 3.14 17.85 7.28
N LEU A 205 4.07 17.99 8.23
CA LEU A 205 3.84 18.58 9.56
C LEU A 205 4.36 20.02 9.60
N GLY A 206 3.47 20.98 9.45
CA GLY A 206 3.82 22.40 9.48
C GLY A 206 3.80 23.01 10.89
N THR A 207 2.92 22.53 11.77
CA THR A 207 2.71 23.08 13.13
C THR A 207 3.22 22.11 14.18
N PRO A 208 3.86 22.60 15.28
CA PRO A 208 4.26 21.77 16.39
C PRO A 208 3.07 21.05 17.04
N VAL A 209 3.21 19.74 17.24
CA VAL A 209 2.24 18.89 17.92
C VAL A 209 2.88 18.40 19.20
N ALA A 210 2.44 18.95 20.34
CA ALA A 210 3.11 18.83 21.64
C ALA A 210 3.49 17.38 21.98
N VAL A 211 2.58 16.45 21.85
CA VAL A 211 2.84 15.04 22.18
C VAL A 211 3.88 14.40 21.29
N LEU A 212 3.84 14.62 19.99
CA LEU A 212 4.86 14.07 19.07
C LEU A 212 6.22 14.62 19.46
N ILE A 213 6.30 15.93 19.79
CA ILE A 213 7.54 16.58 20.20
C ILE A 213 8.03 16.02 21.53
N GLU A 214 7.16 15.94 22.54
CA GLU A 214 7.50 15.43 23.87
C GLU A 214 7.90 13.95 23.80
N SER A 215 7.11 13.10 23.13
CA SER A 215 7.42 11.68 22.97
C SER A 215 8.73 11.47 22.20
N THR A 216 8.98 12.27 21.15
CA THR A 216 10.23 12.21 20.39
C THR A 216 11.43 12.58 21.26
N LYS A 217 11.35 13.68 22.03
CA LYS A 217 12.43 14.12 22.93
C LYS A 217 12.70 13.09 24.02
N LEU A 218 11.67 12.50 24.62
CA LEU A 218 11.81 11.45 25.60
C LEU A 218 12.51 10.21 25.05
N LEU A 219 12.12 9.78 23.84
CA LEU A 219 12.75 8.63 23.17
C LEU A 219 14.19 8.92 22.76
N GLN A 220 14.48 10.11 22.26
CA GLN A 220 15.86 10.51 21.92
C GLN A 220 16.76 10.54 23.17
N ALA A 221 16.23 11.03 24.29
CA ALA A 221 16.97 11.03 25.54
C ALA A 221 17.22 9.62 26.09
N ALA A 222 16.25 8.70 25.92
CA ALA A 222 16.34 7.31 26.39
C ALA A 222 17.15 6.41 25.44
N LEU A 223 17.08 6.64 24.13
CA LEU A 223 17.64 5.78 23.07
C LEU A 223 18.35 6.58 21.99
N PRO A 224 19.37 7.40 22.30
CA PRO A 224 19.94 8.39 21.37
C PRO A 224 20.61 7.79 20.14
N ALA A 225 21.02 6.51 20.19
CA ALA A 225 21.72 5.84 19.10
C ALA A 225 20.85 4.88 18.28
N VAL A 226 19.59 4.62 18.70
CA VAL A 226 18.76 3.55 18.15
C VAL A 226 17.84 4.04 17.04
N THR A 227 17.26 5.22 17.21
CA THR A 227 16.29 5.78 16.26
C THR A 227 16.88 6.90 15.44
N LYS A 228 16.79 6.82 14.12
CA LYS A 228 17.09 7.91 13.19
C LYS A 228 15.81 8.63 12.82
N LEU A 229 15.80 9.94 13.03
CA LEU A 229 14.64 10.79 12.73
C LEU A 229 14.93 11.61 11.47
N TYR A 230 13.96 11.68 10.58
CA TYR A 230 13.98 12.54 9.39
C TYR A 230 12.74 13.39 9.34
N LEU A 231 12.84 14.61 8.86
CA LEU A 231 11.71 15.46 8.53
C LEU A 231 11.72 15.78 7.04
N ALA A 232 10.64 15.45 6.36
CA ALA A 232 10.41 15.78 4.96
C ALA A 232 9.42 16.95 4.83
N ASP A 233 9.85 18.03 4.21
CA ASP A 233 9.06 19.24 4.02
C ASP A 233 9.59 19.97 2.77
N PRO A 234 8.71 20.45 1.84
CA PRO A 234 9.17 21.17 0.65
C PRO A 234 9.69 22.57 0.94
N GLY A 235 9.37 23.11 2.12
CA GLY A 235 9.72 24.47 2.52
C GLY A 235 11.19 24.68 2.90
N ASP A 236 11.47 25.87 3.38
CA ASP A 236 12.77 26.20 3.96
C ASP A 236 12.83 25.71 5.41
N ILE A 237 13.92 25.04 5.78
CA ILE A 237 14.18 24.56 7.14
C ILE A 237 14.02 25.65 8.21
N ALA A 238 14.41 26.89 7.90
CA ALA A 238 14.27 28.02 8.82
C ALA A 238 12.81 28.40 9.11
N ARG A 239 11.89 27.99 8.25
CA ARG A 239 10.44 28.26 8.37
C ARG A 239 9.65 27.09 8.95
N SER A 240 10.25 25.92 9.06
CA SER A 240 9.57 24.75 9.63
C SER A 240 9.53 24.85 11.16
N SER A 241 8.40 25.32 11.70
CA SER A 241 8.21 25.44 13.15
C SER A 241 8.23 24.07 13.84
N PHE A 242 7.77 22.99 13.18
CA PHE A 242 7.86 21.63 13.70
C PHE A 242 9.31 21.17 13.83
N PHE A 243 10.15 21.44 12.80
CA PHE A 243 11.58 21.12 12.85
C PHE A 243 12.30 21.86 13.98
N GLN A 244 12.03 23.16 14.12
CA GLN A 244 12.62 23.99 15.18
C GLN A 244 12.23 23.47 16.58
N ALA A 245 10.98 23.07 16.75
CA ALA A 245 10.48 22.55 18.02
C ALA A 245 11.13 21.20 18.42
N LEU A 246 11.50 20.37 17.45
CA LEU A 246 12.24 19.12 17.68
C LEU A 246 13.73 19.34 17.96
N ALA A 247 14.28 20.51 17.61
CA ALA A 247 15.70 20.86 17.75
C ALA A 247 16.64 19.83 17.10
N LEU A 248 16.26 19.33 15.91
CA LEU A 248 17.05 18.36 15.16
C LEU A 248 18.20 19.01 14.39
N ASP A 249 19.22 18.22 14.04
CA ASP A 249 20.29 18.66 13.17
C ASP A 249 19.80 18.83 11.71
N ALA A 250 20.34 19.84 11.00
CA ALA A 250 19.94 20.13 9.64
C ALA A 250 20.19 18.98 8.66
N SER A 251 21.09 18.06 8.96
CA SER A 251 21.38 16.87 8.11
C SER A 251 20.22 15.88 8.02
N VAL A 252 19.26 15.94 8.95
CA VAL A 252 18.07 15.06 8.94
C VAL A 252 16.86 15.71 8.25
N TYR A 253 17.03 16.95 7.76
CA TYR A 253 15.99 17.64 7.00
C TYR A 253 16.05 17.26 5.53
N ILE A 254 14.95 16.72 5.01
CA ILE A 254 14.81 16.31 3.62
C ILE A 254 13.89 17.32 2.93
N ARG A 255 14.48 18.20 2.11
CA ARG A 255 13.69 19.16 1.34
C ARG A 255 13.07 18.44 0.15
N SER A 256 11.80 18.04 0.30
CA SER A 256 11.07 17.30 -0.71
C SER A 256 9.56 17.43 -0.52
N GLU A 257 8.84 17.36 -1.61
CA GLU A 257 7.42 17.11 -1.61
C GLU A 257 7.11 15.67 -1.17
N TRP A 258 5.88 15.41 -0.75
CA TRP A 258 5.46 14.11 -0.24
C TRP A 258 5.57 13.00 -1.31
N GLY A 259 5.04 13.25 -2.51
CA GLY A 259 5.11 12.31 -3.63
C GLY A 259 6.54 12.00 -4.05
N GLU A 260 7.40 13.00 -4.16
CA GLU A 260 8.83 12.83 -4.51
C GLU A 260 9.58 11.96 -3.50
N LEU A 261 9.33 12.17 -2.19
CA LEU A 261 9.94 11.36 -1.14
C LEU A 261 9.53 9.89 -1.29
N MET A 262 8.23 9.65 -1.44
CA MET A 262 7.70 8.29 -1.57
C MET A 262 8.19 7.60 -2.85
N GLU A 263 8.26 8.33 -3.95
CA GLU A 263 8.81 7.82 -5.21
C GLU A 263 10.27 7.39 -5.06
N ALA A 264 11.11 8.23 -4.44
CA ALA A 264 12.51 7.91 -4.22
C ALA A 264 12.72 6.66 -3.34
N LEU A 265 11.90 6.50 -2.28
CA LEU A 265 11.90 5.31 -1.43
C LEU A 265 11.45 4.07 -2.20
N SER A 266 10.37 4.18 -2.95
CA SER A 266 9.79 3.05 -3.70
C SER A 266 10.70 2.57 -4.83
N LYS A 267 11.36 3.48 -5.52
CA LYS A 267 12.32 3.16 -6.58
C LYS A 267 13.46 2.31 -6.03
N ARG A 268 14.02 2.70 -4.89
CA ARG A 268 15.08 1.92 -4.25
C ARG A 268 14.64 0.52 -3.86
N LEU A 269 13.44 0.40 -3.27
CA LEU A 269 12.88 -0.90 -2.92
C LEU A 269 12.69 -1.78 -4.16
N LEU A 270 12.08 -1.23 -5.21
CA LEU A 270 11.80 -1.97 -6.43
C LEU A 270 13.09 -2.45 -7.13
N GLU A 271 14.12 -1.61 -7.18
CA GLU A 271 15.44 -1.99 -7.71
C GLU A 271 16.01 -3.21 -6.96
N GLU A 272 15.95 -3.21 -5.63
CA GLU A 272 16.38 -4.34 -4.81
C GLU A 272 15.54 -5.61 -5.04
N GLN A 273 14.22 -5.46 -5.17
CA GLN A 273 13.32 -6.57 -5.44
C GLN A 273 13.60 -7.19 -6.81
N ILE A 274 13.76 -6.39 -7.83
CA ILE A 274 14.05 -6.85 -9.20
C ILE A 274 15.42 -7.52 -9.27
N ALA A 275 16.43 -6.96 -8.59
CA ALA A 275 17.75 -7.59 -8.52
C ALA A 275 17.71 -8.97 -7.85
N LYS A 276 16.99 -9.12 -6.73
CA LYS A 276 16.79 -10.40 -6.04
C LYS A 276 16.01 -11.41 -6.89
N LEU A 277 15.00 -10.94 -7.61
CA LEU A 277 14.23 -11.78 -8.52
C LEU A 277 15.08 -12.31 -9.68
N GLY A 278 15.93 -11.46 -10.26
CA GLY A 278 16.91 -11.86 -11.27
C GLY A 278 17.92 -12.90 -10.75
N GLN A 279 18.42 -12.69 -9.50
CA GLN A 279 19.31 -13.66 -8.85
C GLN A 279 18.61 -15.00 -8.57
N ALA A 280 17.35 -14.97 -8.14
CA ALA A 280 16.56 -16.19 -7.89
C ALA A 280 16.34 -16.98 -9.22
N ALA A 281 16.03 -16.28 -10.30
CA ALA A 281 15.90 -16.90 -11.62
C ALA A 281 17.22 -17.50 -12.11
N GLY A 282 18.35 -16.79 -11.92
CA GLY A 282 19.67 -17.32 -12.27
C GLY A 282 20.06 -18.59 -11.49
N ARG A 283 19.75 -18.63 -10.17
CA ARG A 283 19.96 -19.85 -9.35
C ARG A 283 19.13 -21.03 -9.89
N LYS A 284 17.84 -20.82 -10.15
CA LYS A 284 16.96 -21.86 -10.68
C LYS A 284 17.41 -22.38 -12.04
N THR A 285 17.87 -21.49 -12.93
CA THR A 285 18.45 -21.90 -14.23
C THR A 285 19.62 -22.83 -14.05
N GLN A 286 20.50 -22.60 -13.05
CA GLN A 286 21.64 -23.48 -12.75
C GLN A 286 21.21 -24.78 -12.08
N GLU A 287 20.35 -24.72 -11.07
CA GLU A 287 19.89 -25.90 -10.30
C GLU A 287 19.12 -26.88 -11.17
N ASP A 288 18.22 -26.40 -12.00
CA ASP A 288 17.36 -27.20 -12.88
C ASP A 288 18.00 -27.49 -14.23
N ASN A 289 19.26 -27.05 -14.47
CA ASN A 289 19.98 -27.18 -15.72
C ASN A 289 19.16 -26.69 -16.94
N LEU A 290 18.46 -25.58 -16.75
CA LEU A 290 17.61 -24.98 -17.79
C LEU A 290 18.45 -24.19 -18.79
N PRO A 291 17.93 -24.00 -20.03
CA PRO A 291 18.52 -23.02 -20.95
C PRO A 291 18.60 -21.65 -20.30
N ASN A 292 19.67 -20.90 -20.59
CA ASN A 292 19.81 -19.53 -20.10
C ASN A 292 18.82 -18.63 -20.83
N GLU A 293 17.62 -18.47 -20.23
CA GLU A 293 16.56 -17.67 -20.80
C GLU A 293 16.79 -16.18 -20.54
N ASP A 294 16.54 -15.36 -21.54
CA ASP A 294 16.60 -13.91 -21.39
C ASP A 294 15.34 -13.37 -20.71
N ILE A 295 15.42 -13.14 -19.41
CA ILE A 295 14.36 -12.52 -18.61
C ILE A 295 14.54 -11.00 -18.43
N ALA A 296 15.61 -10.41 -19.01
CA ALA A 296 15.94 -9.00 -18.78
C ALA A 296 14.80 -8.07 -19.22
N GLY A 297 14.16 -8.39 -20.36
CA GLY A 297 13.00 -7.64 -20.83
C GLY A 297 11.83 -7.67 -19.86
N LEU A 298 11.52 -8.84 -19.28
CA LEU A 298 10.46 -8.99 -18.28
C LEU A 298 10.78 -8.27 -16.96
N LEU A 299 12.03 -8.36 -16.48
CA LEU A 299 12.49 -7.62 -15.30
C LEU A 299 12.43 -6.11 -15.52
N GLY A 300 12.86 -5.64 -16.69
CA GLY A 300 12.75 -4.23 -17.07
C GLY A 300 11.31 -3.74 -17.15
N ALA A 301 10.39 -4.55 -17.67
CA ALA A 301 8.96 -4.22 -17.68
C ALA A 301 8.39 -4.08 -16.27
N LEU A 302 8.72 -4.99 -15.34
CA LEU A 302 8.32 -4.89 -13.93
C LEU A 302 8.89 -3.63 -13.27
N GLN A 303 10.17 -3.31 -13.51
CA GLN A 303 10.79 -2.11 -12.96
C GLN A 303 10.11 -0.83 -13.45
N ASN A 304 9.75 -0.76 -14.73
CA ASN A 304 9.08 0.39 -15.33
C ASN A 304 7.63 0.57 -14.86
N MET A 305 6.98 -0.48 -14.38
CA MET A 305 5.62 -0.39 -13.82
C MET A 305 5.56 0.38 -12.50
N GLY A 306 6.65 0.43 -11.73
CA GLY A 306 6.66 1.00 -10.40
C GLY A 306 6.04 0.11 -9.31
N ILE A 307 6.32 0.44 -8.04
CA ILE A 307 5.99 -0.42 -6.89
C ILE A 307 4.49 -0.68 -6.72
N VAL A 308 3.65 0.30 -6.99
CA VAL A 308 2.19 0.19 -6.82
C VAL A 308 1.60 -0.82 -7.80
N LYS A 309 1.99 -0.74 -9.07
CA LYS A 309 1.51 -1.67 -10.10
C LYS A 309 2.09 -3.07 -9.91
N VAL A 310 3.36 -3.18 -9.54
CA VAL A 310 4.00 -4.47 -9.20
C VAL A 310 3.32 -5.11 -7.99
N GLY A 311 2.95 -4.35 -6.97
CA GLY A 311 2.18 -4.86 -5.83
C GLY A 311 0.80 -5.39 -6.23
N LYS A 312 0.06 -4.66 -7.05
CA LYS A 312 -1.22 -5.10 -7.63
C LYS A 312 -1.05 -6.36 -8.48
N LEU A 313 -0.04 -6.37 -9.35
CA LEU A 313 0.29 -7.50 -10.21
C LEU A 313 0.56 -8.76 -9.38
N ARG A 314 1.40 -8.65 -8.35
CA ARG A 314 1.71 -9.76 -7.45
C ARG A 314 0.45 -10.29 -6.75
N ALA A 315 -0.41 -9.42 -6.26
CA ALA A 315 -1.67 -9.82 -5.65
C ALA A 315 -2.58 -10.57 -6.63
N HIS A 316 -2.52 -10.22 -7.92
CA HIS A 316 -3.23 -10.94 -8.97
C HIS A 316 -2.59 -12.28 -9.33
N TRP A 317 -1.26 -12.32 -9.43
CA TRP A 317 -0.56 -13.53 -9.84
C TRP A 317 -0.48 -14.58 -8.75
N LEU A 318 -0.33 -14.14 -7.49
CA LEU A 318 -0.19 -15.03 -6.34
C LEU A 318 -1.52 -15.13 -5.59
N LEU A 319 -2.22 -16.25 -5.77
CA LEU A 319 -3.49 -16.55 -5.11
C LEU A 319 -3.25 -17.11 -3.70
N TYR A 320 -2.59 -16.37 -2.84
CA TYR A 320 -2.32 -16.79 -1.49
C TYR A 320 -3.43 -16.38 -0.51
N GLU A 321 -3.72 -17.24 0.45
CA GLU A 321 -4.55 -16.89 1.61
C GLU A 321 -3.87 -15.88 2.52
N LYS A 322 -2.53 -15.94 2.57
CA LYS A 322 -1.69 -14.98 3.29
C LYS A 322 -0.93 -14.12 2.28
N PRO A 323 -0.90 -12.81 2.50
CA PRO A 323 -0.09 -11.92 1.69
C PRO A 323 1.39 -12.18 2.01
N TYR A 324 2.10 -12.68 1.03
CA TYR A 324 3.54 -12.89 1.12
C TYR A 324 4.27 -11.63 0.65
N ARG A 325 5.31 -11.29 1.39
CA ARG A 325 6.24 -10.24 0.98
C ARG A 325 7.14 -10.78 -0.12
N ILE A 326 7.47 -9.95 -1.09
CA ILE A 326 8.33 -10.35 -2.21
C ILE A 326 9.75 -10.76 -1.76
N PHE A 327 10.15 -10.40 -0.54
CA PHE A 327 11.45 -10.79 0.03
C PHE A 327 11.49 -12.21 0.61
N GLU A 328 10.36 -12.90 0.68
CA GLU A 328 10.34 -14.29 1.12
C GLU A 328 10.87 -15.20 0.00
N GLU A 329 11.78 -16.09 0.34
CA GLU A 329 12.52 -16.90 -0.65
C GLU A 329 11.61 -17.80 -1.50
N ASN A 330 10.57 -18.37 -0.89
CA ASN A 330 9.54 -19.13 -1.58
C ASN A 330 8.78 -18.30 -2.61
N VAL A 331 8.46 -17.03 -2.31
CA VAL A 331 7.79 -16.12 -3.23
C VAL A 331 8.70 -15.71 -4.39
N LEU A 332 9.96 -15.39 -4.09
CA LEU A 332 10.97 -15.13 -5.11
C LEU A 332 11.15 -16.32 -6.04
N GLY A 333 11.19 -17.55 -5.47
CA GLY A 333 11.26 -18.78 -6.23
C GLY A 333 10.10 -18.97 -7.20
N LEU A 334 8.86 -18.75 -6.75
CA LEU A 334 7.66 -18.87 -7.60
C LEU A 334 7.61 -17.83 -8.72
N LEU A 335 7.96 -16.58 -8.41
CA LEU A 335 8.03 -15.53 -9.42
C LEU A 335 9.15 -15.78 -10.42
N ALA A 336 10.28 -16.30 -9.98
CA ALA A 336 11.39 -16.69 -10.86
C ALA A 336 10.98 -17.80 -11.82
N ASP A 337 10.31 -18.87 -11.32
CA ASP A 337 9.77 -19.94 -12.17
C ASP A 337 8.80 -19.41 -13.21
N LEU A 338 7.93 -18.48 -12.81
CA LEU A 338 6.99 -17.86 -13.73
C LEU A 338 7.71 -17.08 -14.83
N LEU A 339 8.68 -16.23 -14.48
CA LEU A 339 9.43 -15.45 -15.48
C LEU A 339 10.22 -16.34 -16.44
N LEU A 340 10.85 -17.41 -15.94
CA LEU A 340 11.55 -18.39 -16.76
C LEU A 340 10.60 -19.10 -17.73
N ALA A 341 9.43 -19.52 -17.26
CA ALA A 341 8.44 -20.14 -18.14
C ALA A 341 7.93 -19.18 -19.21
N LEU A 342 7.64 -17.91 -18.86
CA LEU A 342 7.24 -16.90 -19.83
C LEU A 342 8.34 -16.62 -20.88
N ALA A 343 9.60 -16.57 -20.45
CA ALA A 343 10.74 -16.40 -21.35
C ALA A 343 10.91 -17.62 -22.27
N THR A 344 10.78 -18.86 -21.74
CA THR A 344 10.77 -20.07 -22.55
C THR A 344 9.65 -20.05 -23.58
N MET A 345 8.43 -19.69 -23.17
CA MET A 345 7.30 -19.59 -24.10
C MET A 345 7.56 -18.55 -25.20
N ALA A 346 8.12 -17.39 -24.84
CA ALA A 346 8.48 -16.34 -25.79
C ALA A 346 9.50 -16.84 -26.81
N ARG A 347 10.58 -17.46 -26.35
CA ARG A 347 11.64 -18.01 -27.21
C ARG A 347 11.12 -19.11 -28.16
N VAL A 348 10.38 -20.08 -27.63
CA VAL A 348 9.89 -21.23 -28.39
C VAL A 348 8.85 -20.82 -29.45
N SER A 349 7.97 -19.87 -29.09
CA SER A 349 6.93 -19.37 -30.00
C SER A 349 7.44 -18.29 -30.98
N GLY A 350 8.60 -17.69 -30.71
CA GLY A 350 9.09 -16.52 -31.48
C GLY A 350 8.22 -15.27 -31.26
N ALA A 351 7.48 -15.19 -30.15
CA ALA A 351 6.66 -14.08 -29.78
C ALA A 351 7.25 -13.34 -28.55
N GLU A 352 7.00 -12.04 -28.46
CA GLU A 352 7.38 -11.23 -27.30
C GLU A 352 6.36 -11.41 -26.17
N ALA A 353 6.82 -11.70 -24.95
CA ALA A 353 5.96 -11.73 -23.75
C ALA A 353 5.84 -10.32 -23.16
N VAL A 354 4.62 -9.79 -23.07
CA VAL A 354 4.32 -8.46 -22.58
C VAL A 354 3.42 -8.55 -21.34
N ILE A 355 3.91 -8.04 -20.22
CA ILE A 355 3.14 -7.98 -19.00
C ILE A 355 2.19 -6.77 -19.06
N ILE A 356 0.89 -7.01 -18.85
CA ILE A 356 -0.16 -5.98 -18.88
C ILE A 356 -0.49 -5.56 -17.44
N GLU A 357 -0.83 -4.29 -17.25
CA GLU A 357 -1.11 -3.72 -15.91
C GLU A 357 -2.26 -4.40 -15.16
N ASP A 358 -3.18 -5.03 -15.87
CA ASP A 358 -4.30 -5.78 -15.30
C ASP A 358 -3.92 -7.21 -14.82
N GLY A 359 -2.66 -7.58 -14.94
CA GLY A 359 -2.12 -8.87 -14.51
C GLY A 359 -2.12 -9.97 -15.58
N ARG A 360 -2.58 -9.70 -16.79
CA ARG A 360 -2.44 -10.61 -17.93
C ARG A 360 -1.02 -10.56 -18.51
N VAL A 361 -0.65 -11.61 -19.18
CA VAL A 361 0.53 -11.64 -20.06
C VAL A 361 0.07 -11.88 -21.48
N GLU A 362 0.46 -11.01 -22.40
CA GLU A 362 0.20 -11.15 -23.82
C GLU A 362 1.46 -11.60 -24.52
N PHE A 363 1.30 -12.54 -25.46
CA PHE A 363 2.34 -12.88 -26.42
C PHE A 363 2.05 -12.16 -27.72
N ARG A 364 3.03 -11.39 -28.20
CA ARG A 364 2.88 -10.54 -29.38
C ARG A 364 3.89 -10.92 -30.47
N ARG A 365 3.44 -10.96 -31.71
CA ARG A 365 4.29 -11.14 -32.88
C ARG A 365 4.01 -10.02 -33.86
N ALA A 366 5.07 -9.30 -34.26
CA ALA A 366 4.95 -8.10 -35.08
C ALA A 366 3.90 -7.09 -34.59
N GLY A 367 3.87 -6.87 -33.24
CA GLY A 367 2.96 -5.95 -32.59
C GLY A 367 1.51 -6.45 -32.42
N ARG A 368 1.16 -7.64 -32.93
CA ARG A 368 -0.19 -8.22 -32.78
C ARG A 368 -0.20 -9.27 -31.67
N THR A 369 -1.19 -9.21 -30.78
CA THR A 369 -1.42 -10.22 -29.75
C THR A 369 -1.86 -11.53 -30.40
N VAL A 370 -1.04 -12.59 -30.25
CA VAL A 370 -1.32 -13.94 -30.76
C VAL A 370 -1.88 -14.85 -29.65
N ALA A 371 -1.56 -14.57 -28.37
CA ALA A 371 -2.11 -15.28 -27.24
C ALA A 371 -2.18 -14.35 -26.01
N SER A 372 -3.08 -14.61 -25.09
CA SER A 372 -3.21 -13.88 -23.84
C SER A 372 -3.49 -14.86 -22.69
N PHE A 373 -2.78 -14.67 -21.59
CA PHE A 373 -2.84 -15.55 -20.42
C PHE A 373 -3.25 -14.78 -19.17
N ILE A 374 -4.13 -15.40 -18.37
CA ILE A 374 -4.37 -15.05 -16.99
C ILE A 374 -3.40 -15.85 -16.13
N ILE A 375 -2.63 -15.19 -15.30
CA ILE A 375 -1.71 -15.84 -14.38
C ILE A 375 -2.39 -16.01 -13.03
N ALA A 376 -2.38 -17.24 -12.52
CA ALA A 376 -2.89 -17.59 -11.21
C ALA A 376 -1.96 -18.62 -10.59
N SER A 377 -1.04 -18.17 -9.74
CA SER A 377 -0.16 -19.04 -8.98
C SER A 377 -0.71 -19.27 -7.58
N GLY A 378 -0.78 -20.51 -7.16
CA GLY A 378 -1.23 -20.88 -5.81
C GLY A 378 -0.22 -21.79 -5.12
N ASN A 379 -0.13 -21.69 -3.82
CA ASN A 379 0.67 -22.61 -3.02
C ASN A 379 -0.25 -23.74 -2.57
N GLY A 380 0.03 -24.97 -3.05
CA GLY A 380 -0.32 -26.29 -2.53
C GLY A 380 -1.74 -26.62 -2.03
N TYR A 381 -2.51 -25.66 -1.59
CA TYR A 381 -3.80 -25.89 -0.95
C TYR A 381 -5.04 -25.45 -1.74
N ARG A 382 -4.85 -24.67 -2.77
CA ARG A 382 -5.98 -24.38 -3.64
C ARG A 382 -6.03 -25.44 -4.73
N GLY A 383 -6.93 -26.38 -4.57
CA GLY A 383 -7.20 -27.39 -5.58
C GLY A 383 -7.51 -26.72 -6.94
N LYS A 384 -7.35 -27.47 -8.02
CA LYS A 384 -7.63 -27.05 -9.40
C LYS A 384 -8.92 -26.24 -9.52
N LEU A 385 -10.00 -26.68 -8.87
CA LEU A 385 -11.31 -26.03 -8.87
C LEU A 385 -11.30 -24.60 -8.31
N ALA A 386 -10.53 -24.34 -7.25
CA ALA A 386 -10.43 -22.99 -6.67
C ALA A 386 -9.69 -22.04 -7.61
N VAL A 387 -8.67 -22.52 -8.32
CA VAL A 387 -7.95 -21.77 -9.34
C VAL A 387 -8.85 -21.50 -10.54
N GLU A 388 -9.60 -22.50 -11.01
CA GLU A 388 -10.59 -22.35 -12.09
C GLU A 388 -11.64 -21.29 -11.75
N ALA A 389 -12.21 -21.35 -10.55
CA ALA A 389 -13.19 -20.37 -10.08
C ALA A 389 -12.64 -18.94 -10.05
N GLU A 390 -11.40 -18.75 -9.57
CA GLU A 390 -10.77 -17.43 -9.53
C GLU A 390 -10.45 -16.92 -10.94
N VAL A 391 -9.97 -17.78 -11.83
CA VAL A 391 -9.72 -17.44 -13.24
C VAL A 391 -11.01 -17.03 -13.94
N GLN A 392 -12.11 -17.77 -13.75
CA GLN A 392 -13.43 -17.43 -14.31
C GLN A 392 -13.94 -16.09 -13.78
N LYS A 393 -13.79 -15.83 -12.47
CA LYS A 393 -14.14 -14.55 -11.87
C LYS A 393 -13.36 -13.38 -12.49
N ARG A 394 -12.09 -13.57 -12.76
CA ARG A 394 -11.25 -12.54 -13.41
C ARG A 394 -11.59 -12.36 -14.88
N ARG A 395 -11.88 -13.46 -15.59
CA ARG A 395 -12.28 -13.43 -16.99
C ARG A 395 -13.46 -12.49 -17.25
N THR A 396 -14.44 -12.46 -16.36
CA THR A 396 -15.62 -11.57 -16.48
C THR A 396 -15.26 -10.08 -16.41
N LYS A 397 -14.09 -9.75 -15.87
CA LYS A 397 -13.62 -8.37 -15.74
C LYS A 397 -12.84 -7.87 -16.97
N TYR A 398 -12.46 -8.76 -17.87
CA TYR A 398 -11.65 -8.40 -19.04
C TYR A 398 -12.52 -8.29 -20.29
N SER A 399 -12.34 -7.19 -21.03
CA SER A 399 -13.06 -6.95 -22.29
C SER A 399 -12.66 -7.89 -23.42
N GLN A 400 -11.45 -8.48 -23.33
CA GLN A 400 -10.95 -9.49 -24.27
C GLN A 400 -10.74 -10.81 -23.54
N CYS A 401 -11.27 -11.90 -24.12
CA CYS A 401 -11.14 -13.23 -23.55
C CYS A 401 -9.70 -13.73 -23.79
N PRO A 402 -8.91 -14.04 -22.75
CA PRO A 402 -7.61 -14.65 -22.95
C PRO A 402 -7.76 -16.04 -23.58
N ALA A 403 -6.77 -16.44 -24.40
CA ALA A 403 -6.76 -17.74 -25.07
C ALA A 403 -6.56 -18.91 -24.08
N ALA A 404 -5.88 -18.66 -22.96
CA ALA A 404 -5.57 -19.67 -21.97
C ALA A 404 -5.31 -19.05 -20.59
N ALA A 405 -5.38 -19.87 -19.54
CA ALA A 405 -4.93 -19.50 -18.22
C ALA A 405 -3.64 -20.25 -17.88
N LEU A 406 -2.60 -19.53 -17.54
CA LEU A 406 -1.33 -20.05 -17.03
C LEU A 406 -1.41 -20.15 -15.52
N VAL A 407 -1.07 -21.29 -14.97
CA VAL A 407 -1.07 -21.50 -13.53
C VAL A 407 0.35 -21.78 -13.08
N GLY A 408 0.87 -20.93 -12.21
CA GLY A 408 2.12 -21.16 -11.50
C GLY A 408 1.86 -21.91 -10.19
N GLY A 409 2.80 -22.77 -9.78
CA GLY A 409 2.73 -23.50 -8.51
C GLY A 409 3.55 -24.77 -8.52
N THR A 410 3.77 -25.37 -7.36
CA THR A 410 4.47 -26.65 -7.28
C THR A 410 3.60 -27.77 -7.81
N SER A 411 4.16 -28.67 -8.61
CA SER A 411 3.52 -29.82 -9.27
C SER A 411 2.70 -30.74 -8.33
N ALA A 412 3.00 -30.75 -7.06
CA ALA A 412 2.31 -31.59 -6.07
C ALA A 412 0.83 -31.22 -5.84
N SER A 413 0.39 -30.05 -6.24
CA SER A 413 -0.99 -29.57 -6.01
C SER A 413 -2.00 -29.99 -7.07
N TRP A 414 -1.56 -30.54 -8.19
CA TRP A 414 -2.41 -31.00 -9.28
C TRP A 414 -2.62 -32.50 -9.31
N THR A 415 -2.00 -33.23 -8.38
CA THR A 415 -2.33 -34.65 -8.17
C THR A 415 -3.80 -34.73 -7.81
N THR A 416 -4.52 -35.53 -8.57
CA THR A 416 -5.93 -35.84 -8.38
C THR A 416 -6.24 -35.95 -6.91
N PRO A 417 -7.16 -35.15 -6.35
CA PRO A 417 -7.55 -35.35 -4.95
C PRO A 417 -8.00 -36.80 -4.76
N PRO A 418 -7.76 -37.40 -3.58
CA PRO A 418 -8.25 -38.73 -3.30
C PRO A 418 -9.74 -38.73 -3.65
N THR A 419 -10.18 -39.69 -4.44
CA THR A 419 -11.53 -39.80 -5.00
C THR A 419 -12.53 -39.50 -3.89
N PRO A 420 -13.27 -38.38 -3.96
CA PRO A 420 -14.28 -38.11 -2.94
C PRO A 420 -15.38 -39.17 -3.03
N PRO A 421 -16.13 -39.36 -1.94
CA PRO A 421 -17.28 -40.28 -1.96
C PRO A 421 -18.19 -39.98 -3.15
N THR A 422 -18.74 -41.01 -3.78
CA THR A 422 -19.48 -40.94 -5.06
C THR A 422 -20.61 -39.91 -5.07
N ASP A 423 -21.27 -39.74 -3.92
CA ASP A 423 -22.33 -38.75 -3.70
C ASP A 423 -21.84 -37.26 -3.75
N ILE A 424 -20.61 -37.03 -3.43
CA ILE A 424 -19.98 -35.70 -3.54
C ILE A 424 -19.50 -35.43 -4.99
N VAL A 425 -19.02 -36.49 -5.69
CA VAL A 425 -18.58 -36.38 -7.09
C VAL A 425 -19.73 -36.01 -8.01
N GLU A 426 -20.91 -36.66 -7.86
CA GLU A 426 -22.07 -36.33 -8.67
C GLU A 426 -22.55 -34.88 -8.45
N GLY A 427 -22.48 -34.37 -7.22
CA GLY A 427 -22.78 -32.98 -6.92
C GLY A 427 -21.77 -31.98 -7.48
N GLU A 428 -20.49 -32.36 -7.55
CA GLU A 428 -19.40 -31.49 -8.07
C GLU A 428 -19.36 -31.53 -9.61
N GLU A 429 -19.59 -32.65 -10.24
CA GLU A 429 -19.69 -32.71 -11.71
C GLU A 429 -20.85 -31.84 -12.22
N SER A 430 -22.00 -31.88 -11.57
CA SER A 430 -23.11 -30.97 -11.87
C SER A 430 -22.80 -29.51 -11.67
N LYS A 431 -22.02 -29.13 -10.61
CA LYS A 431 -21.54 -27.77 -10.39
C LYS A 431 -20.48 -27.36 -11.41
N ASN A 432 -19.62 -28.28 -11.82
CA ASN A 432 -18.59 -28.03 -12.83
C ASN A 432 -19.21 -27.77 -14.22
N ASP A 433 -20.28 -28.45 -14.58
CA ASP A 433 -21.00 -28.22 -15.85
C ASP A 433 -21.73 -26.87 -15.85
N ILE A 434 -22.23 -26.44 -14.71
CA ILE A 434 -22.87 -25.13 -14.55
C ILE A 434 -21.81 -24.00 -14.55
N LEU A 435 -20.62 -24.23 -13.96
CA LEU A 435 -19.54 -23.26 -13.90
C LEU A 435 -18.69 -23.24 -15.19
N ARG A 436 -18.59 -24.35 -15.88
CA ARG A 436 -17.79 -24.48 -17.09
C ARG A 436 -18.42 -23.87 -18.31
N GLY A 437 -19.62 -23.49 -18.41
CA GLY A 437 -20.21 -22.92 -19.61
C GLY A 437 -19.44 -23.32 -20.91
N PRO A 438 -19.92 -23.20 -22.11
CA PRO A 438 -19.37 -23.78 -23.33
C PRO A 438 -17.94 -23.34 -23.72
N THR A 439 -17.23 -22.60 -22.87
CA THR A 439 -15.87 -22.07 -23.15
C THR A 439 -15.00 -22.11 -21.90
N ALA A 440 -14.79 -23.28 -21.30
CA ALA A 440 -13.78 -23.41 -20.23
C ALA A 440 -12.40 -23.00 -20.78
N LEU A 441 -11.73 -22.10 -20.07
CA LEU A 441 -10.35 -21.74 -20.40
C LEU A 441 -9.44 -22.94 -20.15
N PRO A 442 -8.55 -23.29 -21.10
CA PRO A 442 -7.55 -24.31 -20.86
C PRO A 442 -6.61 -23.83 -19.76
N LEU A 443 -6.35 -24.70 -18.78
CA LEU A 443 -5.43 -24.46 -17.67
C LEU A 443 -4.13 -25.20 -17.94
N PHE A 444 -3.03 -24.52 -17.79
CA PHE A 444 -1.69 -25.10 -17.97
C PHE A 444 -0.86 -24.88 -16.71
N HIS A 445 -0.17 -25.91 -16.29
CA HIS A 445 0.85 -25.78 -15.27
C HIS A 445 2.13 -25.21 -15.87
N ILE A 446 2.80 -24.36 -15.08
CA ILE A 446 4.03 -23.69 -15.52
C ILE A 446 5.12 -24.70 -15.96
N GLY A 447 5.26 -25.81 -15.21
CA GLY A 447 6.20 -26.87 -15.54
C GLY A 447 5.86 -27.59 -16.84
N GLU A 448 4.58 -27.85 -17.12
CA GLU A 448 4.16 -28.48 -18.38
C GLU A 448 4.54 -27.61 -19.58
N LEU A 449 4.31 -26.32 -19.50
CA LEU A 449 4.68 -25.40 -20.57
C LEU A 449 6.20 -25.26 -20.72
N ARG A 450 6.93 -25.25 -19.60
CA ARG A 450 8.39 -25.18 -19.65
C ARG A 450 9.01 -26.41 -20.32
N ASP A 451 8.48 -27.59 -19.99
CA ASP A 451 9.08 -28.88 -20.38
C ASP A 451 8.55 -29.40 -21.74
N ASN A 452 7.45 -28.84 -22.27
CA ASN A 452 6.80 -29.29 -23.50
C ASN A 452 6.72 -28.20 -24.58
N HIS A 453 7.75 -28.09 -25.40
CA HIS A 453 7.82 -27.11 -26.48
C HIS A 453 6.71 -27.27 -27.55
N GLY A 454 6.22 -28.49 -27.77
CA GLY A 454 5.10 -28.74 -28.70
C GLY A 454 3.80 -28.14 -28.17
N LEU A 455 3.59 -28.20 -26.87
CA LEU A 455 2.44 -27.58 -26.22
C LEU A 455 2.52 -26.03 -26.31
N ILE A 456 3.71 -25.45 -26.13
CA ILE A 456 3.89 -24.00 -26.29
C ILE A 456 3.44 -23.53 -27.66
N GLN A 457 3.85 -24.24 -28.73
CA GLN A 457 3.49 -23.88 -30.11
C GLN A 457 1.97 -23.98 -30.38
N GLN A 458 1.26 -24.85 -29.65
CA GLN A 458 -0.19 -24.95 -29.73
C GLN A 458 -0.91 -23.81 -29.00
N VAL A 459 -0.40 -23.36 -27.88
CA VAL A 459 -1.04 -22.32 -27.06
C VAL A 459 -0.60 -20.89 -27.40
N VAL A 460 0.55 -20.75 -28.03
CA VAL A 460 1.06 -19.49 -28.59
C VAL A 460 1.37 -19.74 -30.08
N PRO A 461 0.34 -19.74 -30.93
CA PRO A 461 0.46 -20.13 -32.34
C PRO A 461 1.28 -19.15 -33.19
#